data_6324e6645064b41c901fea84111c509b
#
_entry.id   6324e6645064b41c901fea84111c509b
#
_cell.length_a   1.000
_cell.length_b   1.000
_cell.length_c   1.000
_cell.angle_alpha   90.00
_cell.angle_beta   90.00
_cell.angle_gamma   90.00
#
_symmetry.space_group_name_H-M   'P 1'
#
loop_
_entity.id
_entity.type
_entity.pdbx_description
1 polymer ?
#
loop_
_entity_poly.entity_id
_entity_poly.type
_entity_poly.pdbx_seq_one_letter_code
_entity_poly.pdbx_strand_id
1 'polypeptide(L)'
;MKEYQLRNTNYKIRYNDFPGEGIPIIFIHGLGCAGSFDYVEIANRKEFLGHRKILIDLLGAGYSDKPLDFEYKVKNHAKYLSEFLEDLNLNKVILFGHSLGGAISIELCGLCEEKIDRLILTEPNLDPATKGRTSWAVAQYTEENYKSRISSLIEYCASGKNTMWAATLRNWLPEAAYQISRDAIEVREVPWRDMFYSYKIPRFFIFGSKTLPSDDLEELPKNNIEVKIVENAGHSMAWENPEGLAQVIYECLK
;
A
#
# COMPACT_ATOMS: atom_id res chain seq x y z
N MET A 1 0.91 15.96 11.41
CA MET A 1 1.53 15.56 10.13
C MET A 1 2.96 16.06 10.11
N LYS A 2 3.90 15.25 9.63
CA LYS A 2 5.33 15.54 9.48
C LYS A 2 5.70 15.53 8.02
N GLU A 3 6.89 16.07 7.70
CA GLU A 3 7.48 16.08 6.36
C GLU A 3 8.83 15.35 6.39
N TYR A 4 9.12 14.64 5.32
CA TYR A 4 10.44 14.10 5.03
C TYR A 4 10.82 14.52 3.62
N GLN A 5 11.96 15.18 3.46
CA GLN A 5 12.51 15.55 2.17
C GLN A 5 13.33 14.38 1.61
N LEU A 6 13.00 13.95 0.40
CA LEU A 6 13.74 12.89 -0.30
C LEU A 6 15.17 13.33 -0.59
N ARG A 7 16.11 12.41 -0.45
CA ARG A 7 17.54 12.66 -0.74
C ARG A 7 17.72 13.11 -2.18
N ASN A 8 18.61 14.08 -2.35
CA ASN A 8 18.99 14.64 -3.66
C ASN A 8 17.83 15.24 -4.48
N THR A 9 16.73 15.58 -3.84
CA THR A 9 15.58 16.24 -4.46
C THR A 9 15.06 17.37 -3.56
N ASN A 10 14.11 18.16 -4.09
CA ASN A 10 13.33 19.11 -3.29
C ASN A 10 11.95 18.56 -2.91
N TYR A 11 11.67 17.28 -3.24
CA TYR A 11 10.36 16.68 -3.01
C TYR A 11 10.20 16.19 -1.58
N LYS A 12 9.00 16.32 -1.05
CA LYS A 12 8.65 15.91 0.30
C LYS A 12 7.51 14.90 0.28
N ILE A 13 7.68 13.82 1.02
CA ILE A 13 6.55 13.03 1.46
C ILE A 13 6.02 13.56 2.79
N ARG A 14 4.73 13.38 3.00
CA ARG A 14 4.05 13.72 4.26
C ARG A 14 3.53 12.46 4.91
N TYR A 15 3.57 12.45 6.23
CA TYR A 15 3.17 11.30 7.01
C TYR A 15 2.64 11.70 8.38
N ASN A 16 1.72 10.92 8.90
CA ASN A 16 1.33 10.98 10.30
C ASN A 16 2.23 10.03 11.11
N ASP A 17 2.72 10.50 12.24
CA ASP A 17 3.58 9.73 13.15
C ASP A 17 2.91 9.74 14.54
N PHE A 18 2.21 8.69 14.84
CA PHE A 18 1.56 8.48 16.13
C PHE A 18 2.56 7.82 17.08
N PRO A 19 2.80 8.42 18.27
CA PRO A 19 3.77 7.90 19.21
C PRO A 19 3.36 6.51 19.73
N GLY A 20 4.34 5.77 20.19
CA GLY A 20 4.19 4.47 20.80
C GLY A 20 5.55 3.86 21.08
N GLU A 21 5.56 2.79 21.85
CA GLU A 21 6.74 1.98 22.17
C GLU A 21 6.83 0.77 21.22
N GLY A 22 7.94 0.07 21.25
CA GLY A 22 8.15 -1.12 20.44
C GLY A 22 8.45 -0.84 18.96
N ILE A 23 8.31 -1.87 18.13
CA ILE A 23 8.64 -1.83 16.71
C ILE A 23 7.57 -1.01 15.97
N PRO A 24 7.96 0.06 15.24
CA PRO A 24 7.01 0.88 14.50
C PRO A 24 6.30 0.11 13.38
N ILE A 25 5.01 0.41 13.16
CA ILE A 25 4.23 -0.10 12.05
C ILE A 25 4.18 0.99 10.97
N ILE A 26 4.67 0.68 9.77
CA ILE A 26 4.64 1.55 8.59
C ILE A 26 3.48 1.14 7.70
N PHE A 27 2.55 2.04 7.44
CA PHE A 27 1.39 1.81 6.59
C PHE A 27 1.62 2.40 5.19
N ILE A 28 1.59 1.53 4.16
CA ILE A 28 1.79 1.88 2.76
C ILE A 28 0.49 1.59 2.00
N HIS A 29 -0.10 2.65 1.45
CA HIS A 29 -1.42 2.60 0.82
C HIS A 29 -1.39 2.14 -0.64
N GLY A 30 -2.54 1.72 -1.16
CA GLY A 30 -2.75 1.32 -2.54
C GLY A 30 -3.02 2.49 -3.51
N LEU A 31 -3.29 2.12 -4.77
CA LEU A 31 -3.64 3.06 -5.84
C LEU A 31 -4.92 3.85 -5.50
N GLY A 32 -4.85 5.16 -5.62
CA GLY A 32 -5.98 6.06 -5.36
C GLY A 32 -6.28 6.29 -3.88
N CYS A 33 -5.49 5.69 -2.98
CA CYS A 33 -5.59 5.79 -1.52
C CYS A 33 -4.59 6.82 -0.95
N ALA A 34 -4.65 7.09 0.35
CA ALA A 34 -3.70 7.92 1.07
C ALA A 34 -3.57 7.44 2.52
N GLY A 35 -2.34 7.30 3.03
CA GLY A 35 -2.11 6.81 4.40
C GLY A 35 -2.77 7.70 5.46
N SER A 36 -2.72 9.03 5.23
CA SER A 36 -3.34 10.04 6.10
C SER A 36 -4.87 9.99 6.15
N PHE A 37 -5.51 9.24 5.27
CA PHE A 37 -6.95 9.09 5.19
C PHE A 37 -7.40 7.67 5.53
N ASP A 38 -6.83 6.66 4.87
CA ASP A 38 -7.32 5.28 4.93
C ASP A 38 -7.05 4.60 6.28
N TYR A 39 -5.97 4.98 6.97
CA TYR A 39 -5.50 4.22 8.13
C TYR A 39 -5.62 4.94 9.46
N VAL A 40 -6.10 6.20 9.49
CA VAL A 40 -6.21 6.97 10.73
C VAL A 40 -7.16 6.29 11.73
N GLU A 41 -8.28 5.76 11.26
CA GLU A 41 -9.22 5.05 12.14
C GLU A 41 -8.57 3.79 12.72
N ILE A 42 -7.90 2.99 11.89
CA ILE A 42 -7.21 1.76 12.31
C ILE A 42 -6.11 2.10 13.31
N ALA A 43 -5.26 3.07 13.01
CA ALA A 43 -4.12 3.46 13.83
C ALA A 43 -4.52 3.97 15.23
N ASN A 44 -5.75 4.48 15.38
CA ASN A 44 -6.27 4.98 16.66
C ASN A 44 -7.09 3.94 17.44
N ARG A 45 -7.21 2.72 16.95
CA ARG A 45 -7.87 1.64 17.67
C ARG A 45 -7.05 1.21 18.88
N LYS A 46 -7.75 0.73 19.93
CA LYS A 46 -7.14 0.32 21.20
C LYS A 46 -6.04 -0.75 21.05
N GLU A 47 -6.17 -1.60 20.03
CA GLU A 47 -5.21 -2.65 19.68
C GLU A 47 -3.81 -2.09 19.39
N PHE A 48 -3.71 -0.84 18.95
CA PHE A 48 -2.45 -0.20 18.55
C PHE A 48 -1.99 0.92 19.49
N LEU A 49 -2.64 1.15 20.64
CA LEU A 49 -2.29 2.27 21.52
C LEU A 49 -0.83 2.23 22.00
N GLY A 50 -0.26 1.03 22.17
CA GLY A 50 1.15 0.85 22.55
C GLY A 50 2.15 0.92 21.41
N HIS A 51 1.72 0.88 20.15
CA HIS A 51 2.60 0.85 19.00
C HIS A 51 2.81 2.24 18.38
N ARG A 52 4.04 2.53 17.94
CA ARG A 52 4.28 3.68 17.05
C ARG A 52 3.74 3.33 15.66
N LYS A 53 2.96 4.23 15.08
CA LYS A 53 2.36 4.06 13.74
C LYS A 53 2.76 5.23 12.85
N ILE A 54 3.24 4.90 11.66
CA ILE A 54 3.65 5.86 10.64
C ILE A 54 2.80 5.63 9.40
N LEU A 55 1.89 6.56 9.11
CA LEU A 55 0.98 6.50 7.97
C LEU A 55 1.51 7.41 6.88
N ILE A 56 1.98 6.84 5.78
CA ILE A 56 2.68 7.57 4.72
C ILE A 56 1.71 7.90 3.59
N ASP A 57 1.71 9.17 3.14
CA ASP A 57 1.22 9.52 1.82
C ASP A 57 2.39 9.39 0.83
N LEU A 58 2.26 8.52 -0.16
CA LEU A 58 3.27 8.33 -1.19
C LEU A 58 3.42 9.60 -2.06
N LEU A 59 4.57 9.81 -2.70
CA LEU A 59 4.68 10.85 -3.73
C LEU A 59 3.58 10.69 -4.77
N GLY A 60 3.02 11.82 -5.20
CA GLY A 60 1.89 11.84 -6.14
C GLY A 60 0.53 11.64 -5.48
N ALA A 61 0.46 11.35 -4.17
CA ALA A 61 -0.76 11.03 -3.43
C ALA A 61 -0.95 11.91 -2.19
N GLY A 62 -2.19 12.04 -1.74
CA GLY A 62 -2.55 12.70 -0.50
C GLY A 62 -1.98 14.10 -0.36
N TYR A 63 -1.32 14.35 0.75
CA TYR A 63 -0.66 15.63 1.07
C TYR A 63 0.80 15.69 0.61
N SER A 64 1.39 14.57 0.13
CA SER A 64 2.75 14.55 -0.40
C SER A 64 2.90 15.36 -1.69
N ASP A 65 4.11 15.76 -2.01
CA ASP A 65 4.40 16.49 -3.23
C ASP A 65 4.05 15.65 -4.48
N LYS A 66 3.80 16.33 -5.58
CA LYS A 66 3.31 15.74 -6.84
C LYS A 66 4.19 16.17 -8.01
N PRO A 67 5.52 15.82 -7.99
CA PRO A 67 6.44 16.21 -9.04
C PRO A 67 6.10 15.52 -10.38
N LEU A 68 6.16 16.28 -11.48
CA LEU A 68 5.89 15.77 -12.83
C LEU A 68 7.10 15.01 -13.42
N ASP A 69 8.27 15.20 -12.89
CA ASP A 69 9.55 14.63 -13.32
C ASP A 69 10.01 13.43 -12.48
N PHE A 70 9.18 12.95 -11.56
CA PHE A 70 9.42 11.70 -10.85
C PHE A 70 8.81 10.51 -11.64
N GLU A 71 9.60 9.46 -11.82
CA GLU A 71 9.08 8.21 -12.39
C GLU A 71 8.30 7.43 -11.33
N TYR A 72 6.98 7.44 -11.45
CA TYR A 72 6.07 6.76 -10.52
C TYR A 72 6.04 5.24 -10.78
N LYS A 73 7.15 4.57 -10.45
CA LYS A 73 7.30 3.10 -10.48
C LYS A 73 7.33 2.54 -9.07
N VAL A 74 6.83 1.33 -8.89
CA VAL A 74 6.83 0.61 -7.60
C VAL A 74 8.22 0.59 -6.96
N LYS A 75 9.26 0.24 -7.73
CA LYS A 75 10.65 0.22 -7.26
C LYS A 75 11.18 1.58 -6.82
N ASN A 76 10.74 2.68 -7.45
CA ASN A 76 11.21 4.02 -7.08
C ASN A 76 10.56 4.49 -5.78
N HIS A 77 9.30 4.10 -5.53
CA HIS A 77 8.67 4.30 -4.23
C HIS A 77 9.39 3.50 -3.15
N ALA A 78 9.70 2.22 -3.39
CA ALA A 78 10.45 1.39 -2.45
C ALA A 78 11.82 2.00 -2.12
N LYS A 79 12.53 2.54 -3.12
CA LYS A 79 13.84 3.14 -2.95
C LYS A 79 13.82 4.33 -1.98
N TYR A 80 12.98 5.34 -2.20
CA TYR A 80 12.96 6.48 -1.28
C TYR A 80 12.39 6.11 0.10
N LEU A 81 11.53 5.10 0.19
CA LEU A 81 11.06 4.59 1.48
C LEU A 81 12.19 3.88 2.25
N SER A 82 13.11 3.18 1.57
CA SER A 82 14.32 2.64 2.21
C SER A 82 15.20 3.77 2.79
N GLU A 83 15.40 4.85 2.03
CA GLU A 83 16.12 6.05 2.49
C GLU A 83 15.39 6.71 3.69
N PHE A 84 14.05 6.77 3.64
CA PHE A 84 13.23 7.28 4.74
C PHE A 84 13.40 6.46 6.04
N LEU A 85 13.45 5.13 5.95
CA LEU A 85 13.70 4.27 7.11
C LEU A 85 15.09 4.51 7.70
N GLU A 86 16.10 4.69 6.86
CA GLU A 86 17.46 5.00 7.29
C GLU A 86 17.55 6.34 8.01
N ASP A 87 17.04 7.41 7.39
CA ASP A 87 17.16 8.78 7.90
C ASP A 87 16.35 9.00 9.21
N LEU A 88 15.28 8.23 9.40
CA LEU A 88 14.56 8.20 10.67
C LEU A 88 15.18 7.24 11.72
N ASN A 89 16.32 6.61 11.40
CA ASN A 89 16.99 5.62 12.26
C ASN A 89 16.06 4.48 12.69
N LEU A 90 15.20 4.02 11.78
CA LEU A 90 14.29 2.91 12.02
C LEU A 90 15.01 1.59 11.72
N ASN A 91 15.60 1.00 12.76
CA ASN A 91 16.41 -0.22 12.63
C ASN A 91 15.57 -1.50 12.53
N LYS A 92 14.33 -1.46 13.00
CA LYS A 92 13.32 -2.52 12.84
C LYS A 92 11.97 -1.89 12.65
N VAL A 93 11.21 -2.37 11.65
CA VAL A 93 9.85 -1.94 11.36
C VAL A 93 8.97 -3.12 10.97
N ILE A 94 7.68 -2.98 11.21
CA ILE A 94 6.65 -3.84 10.64
C ILE A 94 6.10 -3.12 9.41
N LEU A 95 6.10 -3.77 8.25
CA LEU A 95 5.49 -3.22 7.05
C LEU A 95 4.05 -3.72 6.92
N PHE A 96 3.13 -2.79 6.82
CA PHE A 96 1.77 -3.05 6.38
C PHE A 96 1.58 -2.43 4.99
N GLY A 97 1.19 -3.26 4.01
CA GLY A 97 0.98 -2.83 2.63
C GLY A 97 -0.36 -3.31 2.08
N HIS A 98 -1.11 -2.39 1.46
CA HIS A 98 -2.39 -2.70 0.84
C HIS A 98 -2.31 -2.63 -0.69
N SER A 99 -2.82 -3.65 -1.38
CA SER A 99 -2.94 -3.64 -2.84
C SER A 99 -1.61 -3.29 -3.52
N LEU A 100 -1.54 -2.24 -4.32
CA LEU A 100 -0.28 -1.76 -4.93
C LEU A 100 0.76 -1.32 -3.89
N GLY A 101 0.34 -0.82 -2.73
CA GLY A 101 1.24 -0.56 -1.59
C GLY A 101 1.87 -1.83 -1.03
N GLY A 102 1.22 -2.98 -1.22
CA GLY A 102 1.79 -4.28 -0.91
C GLY A 102 2.95 -4.64 -1.85
N ALA A 103 2.83 -4.35 -3.16
CA ALA A 103 3.94 -4.53 -4.10
C ALA A 103 5.13 -3.61 -3.75
N ILE A 104 4.84 -2.34 -3.36
CA ILE A 104 5.88 -1.43 -2.86
C ILE A 104 6.54 -1.99 -1.60
N SER A 105 5.77 -2.58 -0.68
CA SER A 105 6.29 -3.19 0.54
C SER A 105 7.16 -4.42 0.26
N ILE A 106 6.82 -5.22 -0.74
CA ILE A 106 7.65 -6.35 -1.22
C ILE A 106 8.99 -5.83 -1.75
N GLU A 107 8.98 -4.84 -2.65
CA GLU A 107 10.22 -4.24 -3.18
C GLU A 107 11.06 -3.60 -2.06
N LEU A 108 10.42 -2.88 -1.12
CA LEU A 108 11.10 -2.28 0.03
C LEU A 108 11.75 -3.35 0.93
N CYS A 109 11.05 -4.45 1.18
CA CYS A 109 11.60 -5.57 1.93
C CYS A 109 12.85 -6.15 1.22
N GLY A 110 12.83 -6.29 -0.11
CA GLY A 110 13.99 -6.74 -0.88
C GLY A 110 15.20 -5.79 -0.80
N LEU A 111 14.99 -4.50 -0.53
CA LEU A 111 16.08 -3.53 -0.37
C LEU A 111 16.69 -3.53 1.04
N CYS A 112 15.94 -3.93 2.08
CA CYS A 112 16.38 -3.83 3.48
C CYS A 112 15.70 -4.88 4.39
N GLU A 113 15.70 -6.17 4.00
CA GLU A 113 15.04 -7.25 4.75
C GLU A 113 15.51 -7.30 6.21
N GLU A 114 16.77 -6.98 6.47
CA GLU A 114 17.34 -6.95 7.82
C GLU A 114 16.66 -5.92 8.74
N LYS A 115 16.02 -4.89 8.17
CA LYS A 115 15.25 -3.88 8.93
C LYS A 115 13.78 -4.26 9.11
N ILE A 116 13.29 -5.28 8.40
CA ILE A 116 11.89 -5.66 8.45
C ILE A 116 11.70 -6.76 9.49
N ASP A 117 10.83 -6.52 10.47
CA ASP A 117 10.48 -7.52 11.48
C ASP A 117 9.47 -8.52 10.92
N ARG A 118 8.45 -8.02 10.24
CA ARG A 118 7.43 -8.82 9.55
C ARG A 118 6.76 -8.02 8.44
N LEU A 119 6.18 -8.74 7.48
CA LEU A 119 5.50 -8.18 6.33
C LEU A 119 4.03 -8.60 6.36
N ILE A 120 3.12 -7.64 6.52
CA ILE A 120 1.67 -7.84 6.60
C ILE A 120 1.04 -7.20 5.36
N LEU A 121 0.45 -8.01 4.49
CA LEU A 121 -0.09 -7.55 3.22
C LEU A 121 -1.58 -7.83 3.10
N THR A 122 -2.35 -6.82 2.69
CA THR A 122 -3.77 -6.96 2.37
C THR A 122 -3.95 -6.97 0.86
N GLU A 123 -4.28 -8.11 0.30
CA GLU A 123 -4.52 -8.35 -1.13
C GLU A 123 -3.55 -7.60 -2.06
N PRO A 124 -2.23 -7.78 -1.88
CA PRO A 124 -1.22 -7.10 -2.68
C PRO A 124 -1.27 -7.51 -4.15
N ASN A 125 -0.65 -6.70 -5.01
CA ASN A 125 -0.28 -7.16 -6.34
C ASN A 125 0.94 -8.11 -6.18
N LEU A 126 0.72 -9.41 -6.36
CA LEU A 126 1.81 -10.41 -6.41
C LEU A 126 2.29 -10.64 -7.83
N ASP A 127 1.41 -10.46 -8.81
CA ASP A 127 1.64 -10.68 -10.23
C ASP A 127 1.26 -9.43 -11.03
N PRO A 128 1.64 -9.36 -12.33
CA PRO A 128 1.18 -8.30 -13.21
C PRO A 128 -0.35 -8.19 -13.20
N ALA A 129 -0.85 -6.97 -13.03
CA ALA A 129 -2.29 -6.76 -12.93
C ALA A 129 -3.00 -7.16 -14.23
N THR A 130 -4.07 -7.93 -14.10
CA THR A 130 -4.89 -8.44 -15.21
C THR A 130 -6.27 -7.79 -15.25
N LYS A 131 -7.05 -8.13 -16.28
CA LYS A 131 -8.44 -7.65 -16.45
C LYS A 131 -9.26 -7.85 -15.16
N GLY A 132 -9.95 -6.79 -14.76
CA GLY A 132 -10.72 -6.74 -13.49
C GLY A 132 -10.01 -6.01 -12.35
N ARG A 133 -8.69 -5.77 -12.46
CA ARG A 133 -7.95 -4.94 -11.51
C ARG A 133 -7.95 -3.47 -11.93
N THR A 134 -8.02 -2.55 -10.96
CA THR A 134 -8.05 -1.09 -11.22
C THR A 134 -6.82 -0.62 -12.00
N SER A 135 -5.62 -1.06 -11.61
CA SER A 135 -4.38 -0.70 -12.32
C SER A 135 -4.37 -1.20 -13.76
N TRP A 136 -4.92 -2.39 -14.03
CA TRP A 136 -5.09 -2.86 -15.40
C TRP A 136 -6.02 -1.95 -16.20
N ALA A 137 -7.17 -1.58 -15.63
CA ALA A 137 -8.14 -0.72 -16.31
C ALA A 137 -7.57 0.67 -16.61
N VAL A 138 -6.82 1.28 -15.68
CA VAL A 138 -6.13 2.55 -15.88
C VAL A 138 -5.06 2.43 -16.96
N ALA A 139 -4.29 1.36 -16.96
CA ALA A 139 -3.21 1.11 -17.92
C ALA A 139 -3.68 0.90 -19.37
N GLN A 140 -4.98 0.68 -19.63
CA GLN A 140 -5.53 0.56 -20.99
C GLN A 140 -5.65 1.92 -21.71
N TYR A 141 -5.61 3.03 -20.97
CA TYR A 141 -5.62 4.37 -21.56
C TYR A 141 -4.23 4.78 -22.05
N THR A 142 -4.15 5.83 -22.88
CA THR A 142 -2.96 6.66 -22.96
C THR A 142 -2.96 7.63 -21.77
N GLU A 143 -1.80 8.15 -21.39
CA GLU A 143 -1.70 9.11 -20.29
C GLU A 143 -2.62 10.32 -20.49
N GLU A 144 -2.63 10.88 -21.69
CA GLU A 144 -3.48 12.02 -22.07
C GLU A 144 -4.97 11.69 -21.90
N ASN A 145 -5.40 10.52 -22.41
CA ASN A 145 -6.79 10.09 -22.31
C ASN A 145 -7.19 9.80 -20.84
N TYR A 146 -6.30 9.25 -20.03
CA TYR A 146 -6.57 9.06 -18.60
C TYR A 146 -6.73 10.39 -17.89
N LYS A 147 -5.82 11.34 -18.10
CA LYS A 147 -5.87 12.70 -17.53
C LYS A 147 -7.16 13.43 -17.88
N SER A 148 -7.63 13.31 -19.12
CA SER A 148 -8.88 13.93 -19.54
C SER A 148 -10.14 13.29 -18.92
N ARG A 149 -10.06 12.03 -18.47
CA ARG A 149 -11.19 11.23 -17.97
C ARG A 149 -11.24 11.07 -16.45
N ILE A 150 -10.15 11.36 -15.75
CA ILE A 150 -10.08 11.08 -14.31
C ILE A 150 -11.16 11.80 -13.50
N SER A 151 -11.52 13.04 -13.87
CA SER A 151 -12.60 13.77 -13.20
C SER A 151 -13.94 13.05 -13.33
N SER A 152 -14.28 12.57 -14.53
CA SER A 152 -15.51 11.80 -14.75
C SER A 152 -15.50 10.45 -14.03
N LEU A 153 -14.34 9.79 -13.93
CA LEU A 153 -14.17 8.57 -13.14
C LEU A 153 -14.42 8.84 -11.66
N ILE A 154 -13.85 9.91 -11.13
CA ILE A 154 -14.05 10.32 -9.72
C ILE A 154 -15.53 10.62 -9.47
N GLU A 155 -16.20 11.36 -10.34
CA GLU A 155 -17.62 11.65 -10.22
C GLU A 155 -18.49 10.39 -10.26
N TYR A 156 -18.18 9.46 -11.16
CA TYR A 156 -18.86 8.17 -11.24
C TYR A 156 -18.70 7.35 -9.94
N CYS A 157 -17.50 7.28 -9.40
CA CYS A 157 -17.25 6.59 -8.12
C CYS A 157 -17.95 7.32 -6.95
N ALA A 158 -17.92 8.65 -6.93
CA ALA A 158 -18.56 9.48 -5.90
C ALA A 158 -20.10 9.37 -5.92
N SER A 159 -20.71 8.98 -7.03
CA SER A 159 -22.16 8.77 -7.15
C SER A 159 -22.68 7.48 -6.46
N GLY A 160 -21.89 6.88 -5.57
CA GLY A 160 -22.27 5.75 -4.74
C GLY A 160 -21.61 4.41 -5.10
N LYS A 161 -20.74 4.39 -6.12
CA LYS A 161 -20.04 3.15 -6.51
C LYS A 161 -18.83 2.85 -5.63
N ASN A 162 -18.04 3.89 -5.31
CA ASN A 162 -16.91 3.81 -4.38
C ASN A 162 -16.56 5.22 -3.89
N THR A 163 -17.37 5.75 -2.98
CA THR A 163 -17.30 7.14 -2.52
C THR A 163 -16.00 7.45 -1.77
N MET A 164 -15.50 6.50 -0.98
CA MET A 164 -14.27 6.68 -0.20
C MET A 164 -13.05 6.75 -1.12
N TRP A 165 -12.95 5.81 -2.07
CA TRP A 165 -11.87 5.84 -3.05
C TRP A 165 -11.91 7.10 -3.94
N ALA A 166 -13.10 7.55 -4.32
CA ALA A 166 -13.27 8.81 -5.05
C ALA A 166 -12.76 10.01 -4.26
N ALA A 167 -12.98 10.04 -2.94
CA ALA A 167 -12.52 11.12 -2.07
C ALA A 167 -10.99 11.19 -2.00
N THR A 168 -10.30 10.07 -1.91
CA THR A 168 -8.84 10.01 -1.86
C THR A 168 -8.19 10.18 -3.24
N LEU A 169 -8.76 9.60 -4.29
CA LEU A 169 -8.27 9.73 -5.67
C LEU A 169 -8.24 11.19 -6.15
N ARG A 170 -9.13 12.04 -5.66
CA ARG A 170 -9.10 13.50 -5.93
C ARG A 170 -7.78 14.17 -5.54
N ASN A 171 -7.08 13.59 -4.59
CA ASN A 171 -5.79 14.08 -4.08
C ASN A 171 -4.58 13.39 -4.71
N TRP A 172 -4.78 12.64 -5.78
CA TRP A 172 -3.70 12.06 -6.57
C TRP A 172 -3.35 12.94 -7.78
N LEU A 173 -2.07 12.94 -8.13
CA LEU A 173 -1.61 13.41 -9.43
C LEU A 173 -2.08 12.39 -10.48
N PRO A 174 -2.81 12.78 -11.52
CA PRO A 174 -3.25 11.86 -12.57
C PRO A 174 -2.11 11.08 -13.22
N GLU A 175 -0.98 11.75 -13.51
CA GLU A 175 0.23 11.15 -14.06
C GLU A 175 0.78 10.06 -13.15
N ALA A 176 0.80 10.29 -11.83
CA ALA A 176 1.27 9.31 -10.86
C ALA A 176 0.38 8.05 -10.87
N ALA A 177 -0.94 8.24 -10.83
CA ALA A 177 -1.89 7.12 -10.89
C ALA A 177 -1.77 6.33 -12.19
N TYR A 178 -1.57 7.00 -13.32
CA TYR A 178 -1.37 6.37 -14.62
C TYR A 178 -0.05 5.60 -14.68
N GLN A 179 1.08 6.25 -14.37
CA GLN A 179 2.40 5.64 -14.49
C GLN A 179 2.59 4.42 -13.58
N ILE A 180 2.15 4.50 -12.33
CA ILE A 180 2.25 3.35 -11.42
C ILE A 180 1.32 2.21 -11.83
N SER A 181 0.19 2.52 -12.48
CA SER A 181 -0.71 1.50 -13.04
C SER A 181 -0.09 0.83 -14.26
N ARG A 182 0.63 1.58 -15.09
CA ARG A 182 1.41 1.03 -16.21
C ARG A 182 2.51 0.10 -15.71
N ASP A 183 3.25 0.52 -14.69
CA ASP A 183 4.27 -0.32 -14.04
C ASP A 183 3.68 -1.61 -13.45
N ALA A 184 2.47 -1.55 -12.90
CA ALA A 184 1.81 -2.70 -12.27
C ALA A 184 1.37 -3.81 -13.24
N ILE A 185 1.29 -3.55 -14.55
CA ILE A 185 0.97 -4.56 -15.56
C ILE A 185 2.21 -5.15 -16.24
N GLU A 186 3.39 -4.62 -15.97
CA GLU A 186 4.63 -5.10 -16.59
C GLU A 186 5.07 -6.44 -16.01
N VAL A 187 5.57 -7.32 -16.88
CA VAL A 187 6.22 -8.56 -16.48
C VAL A 187 7.61 -8.22 -15.96
N ARG A 188 7.97 -8.74 -14.80
CA ARG A 188 9.26 -8.53 -14.13
C ARG A 188 10.16 -9.74 -14.27
N GLU A 189 11.47 -9.50 -14.33
CA GLU A 189 12.46 -10.56 -14.31
C GLU A 189 12.32 -11.44 -13.06
N VAL A 190 12.13 -10.82 -11.89
CA VAL A 190 11.74 -11.50 -10.64
C VAL A 190 10.35 -11.03 -10.27
N PRO A 191 9.33 -11.87 -10.36
CA PRO A 191 7.97 -11.55 -9.94
C PRO A 191 7.88 -11.16 -8.46
N TRP A 192 6.98 -10.26 -8.11
CA TRP A 192 6.74 -9.93 -6.70
C TRP A 192 6.30 -11.13 -5.87
N ARG A 193 5.62 -12.10 -6.48
CA ARG A 193 5.25 -13.38 -5.88
C ARG A 193 6.50 -14.15 -5.43
N ASP A 194 7.47 -14.28 -6.30
CA ASP A 194 8.71 -15.01 -6.02
C ASP A 194 9.56 -14.29 -4.96
N MET A 195 9.63 -12.96 -5.03
CA MET A 195 10.25 -12.14 -3.98
C MET A 195 9.57 -12.39 -2.63
N PHE A 196 8.24 -12.29 -2.57
CA PHE A 196 7.45 -12.50 -1.35
C PHE A 196 7.64 -13.90 -0.77
N TYR A 197 7.74 -14.92 -1.62
CA TYR A 197 7.99 -16.31 -1.21
C TYR A 197 9.41 -16.53 -0.69
N SER A 198 10.39 -15.76 -1.17
CA SER A 198 11.80 -15.94 -0.83
C SER A 198 12.20 -15.41 0.54
N TYR A 199 11.50 -14.41 1.09
CA TYR A 199 11.84 -13.76 2.36
C TYR A 199 11.80 -14.73 3.54
N LYS A 200 12.64 -14.47 4.55
CA LYS A 200 12.79 -15.36 5.73
C LYS A 200 12.09 -14.79 6.97
N ILE A 201 11.61 -13.56 6.90
CA ILE A 201 10.83 -12.93 7.97
C ILE A 201 9.40 -13.50 8.03
N PRO A 202 8.67 -13.32 9.14
CA PRO A 202 7.24 -13.61 9.22
C PRO A 202 6.45 -12.84 8.17
N ARG A 203 5.60 -13.54 7.42
CA ARG A 203 4.82 -13.00 6.30
C ARG A 203 3.37 -13.37 6.45
N PHE A 204 2.51 -12.38 6.28
CA PHE A 204 1.07 -12.50 6.42
C PHE A 204 0.37 -11.98 5.16
N PHE A 205 -0.62 -12.71 4.70
CA PHE A 205 -1.51 -12.28 3.63
C PHE A 205 -2.94 -12.24 4.17
N ILE A 206 -3.60 -11.10 4.02
CA ILE A 206 -4.93 -10.85 4.55
C ILE A 206 -5.92 -10.70 3.39
N PHE A 207 -6.95 -11.52 3.36
CA PHE A 207 -8.08 -11.41 2.44
C PHE A 207 -9.27 -10.71 3.10
N GLY A 208 -10.07 -10.00 2.31
CA GLY A 208 -11.44 -9.71 2.66
C GLY A 208 -12.33 -10.91 2.33
N SER A 209 -13.26 -11.30 3.21
CA SER A 209 -14.09 -12.49 2.99
C SER A 209 -14.96 -12.41 1.71
N LYS A 210 -15.27 -11.18 1.23
CA LYS A 210 -16.06 -10.96 0.01
C LYS A 210 -15.24 -11.08 -1.29
N THR A 211 -13.91 -11.19 -1.21
CA THR A 211 -13.05 -11.40 -2.39
C THR A 211 -12.74 -12.88 -2.63
N LEU A 212 -13.13 -13.75 -1.72
CA LEU A 212 -12.98 -15.18 -1.85
C LEU A 212 -14.09 -15.76 -2.75
N PRO A 213 -13.85 -16.91 -3.45
CA PRO A 213 -12.63 -17.73 -3.37
C PRO A 213 -11.44 -17.18 -4.17
N SER A 214 -10.22 -17.59 -3.81
CA SER A 214 -8.97 -17.27 -4.50
C SER A 214 -8.04 -18.49 -4.45
N ASP A 215 -7.35 -18.76 -5.54
CA ASP A 215 -6.35 -19.84 -5.60
C ASP A 215 -5.19 -19.60 -4.62
N ASP A 216 -4.90 -18.35 -4.32
CA ASP A 216 -3.88 -17.96 -3.35
C ASP A 216 -4.20 -18.41 -1.91
N LEU A 217 -5.47 -18.69 -1.59
CA LEU A 217 -5.86 -19.18 -0.26
C LEU A 217 -5.19 -20.53 0.08
N GLU A 218 -5.00 -21.38 -0.92
CA GLU A 218 -4.34 -22.68 -0.76
C GLU A 218 -2.85 -22.64 -1.07
N GLU A 219 -2.42 -21.73 -1.95
CA GLU A 219 -1.04 -21.66 -2.41
C GLU A 219 -0.10 -20.96 -1.43
N LEU A 220 -0.55 -19.88 -0.79
CA LEU A 220 0.26 -19.09 0.14
C LEU A 220 0.76 -19.90 1.34
N PRO A 221 -0.07 -20.73 2.03
CA PRO A 221 0.40 -21.55 3.14
C PRO A 221 1.48 -22.56 2.78
N LYS A 222 1.49 -23.08 1.53
CA LYS A 222 2.55 -23.98 1.04
C LYS A 222 3.92 -23.29 0.98
N ASN A 223 3.91 -21.96 0.92
CA ASN A 223 5.12 -21.12 0.90
C ASN A 223 5.41 -20.48 2.25
N ASN A 224 4.89 -21.03 3.37
CA ASN A 224 5.06 -20.55 4.73
C ASN A 224 4.58 -19.10 4.93
N ILE A 225 3.49 -18.72 4.27
CA ILE A 225 2.81 -17.43 4.44
C ILE A 225 1.55 -17.70 5.25
N GLU A 226 1.40 -16.98 6.35
CA GLU A 226 0.20 -17.10 7.17
C GLU A 226 -0.95 -16.32 6.52
N VAL A 227 -2.08 -16.99 6.32
CA VAL A 227 -3.27 -16.39 5.73
C VAL A 227 -4.27 -16.02 6.80
N LYS A 228 -4.81 -14.82 6.72
CA LYS A 228 -5.88 -14.30 7.58
C LYS A 228 -7.03 -13.78 6.72
N ILE A 229 -8.22 -13.67 7.33
CA ILE A 229 -9.42 -13.18 6.66
C ILE A 229 -10.07 -12.09 7.52
N VAL A 230 -10.41 -10.97 6.89
CA VAL A 230 -11.25 -9.94 7.49
C VAL A 230 -12.68 -10.19 7.07
N GLU A 231 -13.51 -10.56 8.03
CA GLU A 231 -14.92 -10.85 7.78
C GLU A 231 -15.70 -9.59 7.36
N ASN A 232 -16.71 -9.77 6.52
CA ASN A 232 -17.59 -8.72 6.02
C ASN A 232 -16.90 -7.61 5.23
N ALA A 233 -15.67 -7.84 4.75
CA ALA A 233 -14.92 -6.91 3.94
C ALA A 233 -14.60 -7.48 2.56
N GLY A 234 -14.49 -6.59 1.57
CA GLY A 234 -13.91 -6.84 0.25
C GLY A 234 -12.50 -6.28 0.19
N HIS A 235 -12.09 -5.81 -0.99
CA HIS A 235 -10.73 -5.27 -1.20
C HIS A 235 -10.42 -4.05 -0.34
N SER A 236 -11.39 -3.18 -0.09
CA SER A 236 -11.21 -1.93 0.67
C SER A 236 -11.43 -2.13 2.17
N MET A 237 -10.76 -3.12 2.78
CA MET A 237 -10.97 -3.57 4.16
C MET A 237 -10.90 -2.45 5.19
N ALA A 238 -10.02 -1.46 4.99
CA ALA A 238 -9.84 -0.33 5.90
C ALA A 238 -11.11 0.53 6.04
N TRP A 239 -11.98 0.50 5.05
CA TRP A 239 -13.24 1.26 5.04
C TRP A 239 -14.46 0.36 5.30
N GLU A 240 -14.41 -0.88 4.81
CA GLU A 240 -15.54 -1.81 4.89
C GLU A 240 -15.67 -2.45 6.26
N ASN A 241 -14.55 -2.76 6.90
CA ASN A 241 -14.49 -3.28 8.28
C ASN A 241 -13.19 -2.88 8.98
N PRO A 242 -13.03 -1.61 9.38
CA PRO A 242 -11.81 -1.12 10.05
C PRO A 242 -11.54 -1.81 11.39
N GLU A 243 -12.58 -2.21 12.12
CA GLU A 243 -12.43 -2.95 13.38
C GLU A 243 -11.87 -4.36 13.13
N GLY A 244 -12.47 -5.10 12.20
CA GLY A 244 -11.98 -6.42 11.83
C GLY A 244 -10.56 -6.40 11.28
N LEU A 245 -10.23 -5.41 10.44
CA LEU A 245 -8.87 -5.25 9.92
C LEU A 245 -7.89 -4.94 11.05
N ALA A 246 -8.22 -4.04 11.98
CA ALA A 246 -7.37 -3.72 13.13
C ALA A 246 -7.09 -4.96 13.98
N GLN A 247 -8.13 -5.75 14.27
CA GLN A 247 -8.01 -6.98 15.04
C GLN A 247 -7.09 -7.99 14.34
N VAL A 248 -7.27 -8.21 13.03
CA VAL A 248 -6.47 -9.15 12.24
C VAL A 248 -5.00 -8.70 12.16
N ILE A 249 -4.74 -7.40 11.92
CA ILE A 249 -3.37 -6.88 11.96
C ILE A 249 -2.75 -7.10 13.34
N TYR A 250 -3.48 -6.82 14.41
CA TYR A 250 -2.98 -7.03 15.79
C TYR A 250 -2.63 -8.50 16.07
N GLU A 251 -3.38 -9.44 15.51
CA GLU A 251 -3.04 -10.87 15.59
C GLU A 251 -1.71 -11.19 14.91
N CYS A 252 -1.43 -10.52 13.78
CA CYS A 252 -0.14 -10.67 13.09
C CYS A 252 1.04 -10.05 13.88
N LEU A 253 0.80 -9.26 14.92
CA LEU A 253 1.86 -8.67 15.76
C LEU A 253 2.31 -9.60 16.89
N LYS A 254 1.53 -10.62 17.22
CA LYS A 254 1.84 -11.61 18.27
C LYS A 254 2.83 -12.66 17.77
#